data_5fe52a558ac301dbdcc3b70611c73b72
#
_entry.id   5fe52a558ac301dbdcc3b70611c73b72
#
_cell.length_a   1.000
_cell.length_b   1.000
_cell.length_c   1.000
_cell.angle_alpha   90.00
_cell.angle_beta   90.00
_cell.angle_gamma   90.00
#
_symmetry.space_group_name_H-M   'P 1'
#
loop_
_entity.id
_entity.type
_entity.pdbx_description
1 polymer ?
#
loop_
_entity_poly.entity_id
_entity_poly.type
_entity_poly.pdbx_seq_one_letter_code
_entity_poly.pdbx_strand_id
1 'polypeptide(L)'
;MNLTPIPAEIVSCPMIAESPINLECKVVEMHEYPSHDMFVAEIVKVHVDENLVDENGKIDFAAAGLMAYVHGNYYGIKKNPIGRFGYSVMKPRTRKRLNKQQHEERVAKNRAARAKKTGK
;
A
#
# COMPACT_ATOMS: atom_id res chain seq x y z
N MET A 1 -13.28 -14.15 15.00
CA MET A 1 -12.89 -14.28 13.58
C MET A 1 -12.31 -15.67 13.39
N ASN A 2 -12.73 -16.37 12.34
CA ASN A 2 -12.12 -17.65 11.98
C ASN A 2 -10.99 -17.34 10.99
N LEU A 3 -9.76 -17.24 11.50
CA LEU A 3 -8.57 -17.04 10.68
C LEU A 3 -7.84 -18.38 10.53
N THR A 4 -7.29 -18.64 9.36
CA THR A 4 -6.59 -19.88 9.04
C THR A 4 -5.09 -19.69 9.24
N PRO A 5 -4.47 -20.35 10.24
CA PRO A 5 -3.02 -20.31 10.41
C PRO A 5 -2.33 -21.12 9.32
N ILE A 6 -1.26 -20.56 8.74
CA ILE A 6 -0.37 -21.26 7.81
C ILE A 6 1.08 -21.18 8.31
N PRO A 7 1.94 -22.15 8.01
CA PRO A 7 3.33 -22.13 8.49
C PRO A 7 4.11 -20.98 7.88
N ALA A 8 4.94 -20.33 8.70
CA ALA A 8 5.95 -19.39 8.25
C ALA A 8 7.21 -20.15 7.78
N GLU A 9 8.11 -19.48 7.08
CA GLU A 9 9.31 -20.11 6.53
C GLU A 9 10.55 -19.93 7.43
N ILE A 10 10.64 -18.81 8.14
CA ILE A 10 11.86 -18.42 8.92
C ILE A 10 11.58 -18.38 10.40
N VAL A 11 10.38 -17.94 10.81
CA VAL A 11 10.02 -17.85 12.23
C VAL A 11 9.05 -18.98 12.61
N SER A 12 8.96 -19.30 13.91
CA SER A 12 8.09 -20.38 14.40
C SER A 12 6.62 -20.00 14.56
N CYS A 13 6.29 -18.71 14.52
CA CYS A 13 4.91 -18.24 14.64
C CYS A 13 4.17 -18.35 13.28
N PRO A 14 2.87 -18.68 13.26
CA PRO A 14 2.12 -18.83 12.02
C PRO A 14 1.84 -17.51 11.34
N MET A 15 1.69 -17.56 10.02
CA MET A 15 1.09 -16.51 9.20
C MET A 15 -0.44 -16.69 9.11
N ILE A 16 -1.13 -15.73 8.52
CA ILE A 16 -2.59 -15.72 8.33
C ILE A 16 -2.87 -15.88 6.85
N ALA A 17 -3.57 -16.97 6.46
CA ALA A 17 -3.87 -17.28 5.06
C ALA A 17 -4.72 -16.20 4.36
N GLU A 18 -5.64 -15.58 5.08
CA GLU A 18 -6.55 -14.56 4.55
C GLU A 18 -5.87 -13.17 4.40
N SER A 19 -4.63 -13.00 4.92
CA SER A 19 -3.87 -11.75 4.78
C SER A 19 -3.10 -11.76 3.47
N PRO A 20 -3.34 -10.80 2.56
CA PRO A 20 -2.64 -10.75 1.28
C PRO A 20 -1.16 -10.34 1.41
N ILE A 21 -0.75 -9.85 2.58
CA ILE A 21 0.64 -9.52 2.90
C ILE A 21 0.93 -9.99 4.33
N ASN A 22 1.96 -10.81 4.49
CA ASN A 22 2.46 -11.26 5.79
C ASN A 22 3.94 -10.88 5.94
N LEU A 23 4.32 -10.42 7.12
CA LEU A 23 5.69 -10.09 7.47
C LEU A 23 6.19 -11.04 8.55
N GLU A 24 7.25 -11.79 8.28
CA GLU A 24 7.95 -12.55 9.30
C GLU A 24 8.95 -11.64 10.00
N CYS A 25 8.80 -11.53 11.32
CA CYS A 25 9.59 -10.59 12.11
C CYS A 25 10.27 -11.28 13.29
N LYS A 26 11.49 -10.85 13.63
CA LYS A 26 12.20 -11.20 14.87
C LYS A 26 12.28 -9.99 15.77
N VAL A 27 11.77 -10.08 16.99
CA VAL A 27 11.87 -9.01 17.99
C VAL A 27 13.34 -8.81 18.35
N VAL A 28 13.81 -7.56 18.25
CA VAL A 28 15.18 -7.16 18.59
C VAL A 28 15.24 -6.32 19.86
N GLU A 29 14.16 -5.58 20.15
CA GLU A 29 14.04 -4.78 21.37
C GLU A 29 12.60 -4.82 21.89
N MET A 30 12.43 -4.69 23.21
CA MET A 30 11.15 -4.54 23.89
C MET A 30 11.26 -3.43 24.91
N HIS A 31 10.32 -2.51 24.91
CA HIS A 31 10.24 -1.41 25.87
C HIS A 31 8.90 -1.47 26.60
N GLU A 32 8.95 -1.61 27.92
CA GLU A 32 7.78 -1.64 28.78
C GLU A 32 7.33 -0.22 29.14
N TYR A 33 6.04 0.08 28.95
CA TYR A 33 5.40 1.32 29.36
C TYR A 33 4.21 1.02 30.30
N PRO A 34 3.78 1.95 31.13
CA PRO A 34 2.71 1.70 32.10
C PRO A 34 1.38 1.19 31.51
N SER A 35 1.10 1.48 30.25
CA SER A 35 -0.18 1.13 29.59
C SER A 35 -0.02 0.11 28.46
N HIS A 36 1.18 -0.14 27.94
CA HIS A 36 1.44 -1.04 26.81
C HIS A 36 2.94 -1.29 26.64
N ASP A 37 3.29 -2.36 25.94
CA ASP A 37 4.65 -2.66 25.55
C ASP A 37 4.88 -2.27 24.07
N MET A 38 6.07 -1.79 23.77
CA MET A 38 6.53 -1.52 22.41
C MET A 38 7.57 -2.55 21.99
N PHE A 39 7.30 -3.25 20.90
CA PHE A 39 8.24 -4.19 20.30
C PHE A 39 8.88 -3.57 19.06
N VAL A 40 10.20 -3.59 18.99
CA VAL A 40 10.96 -3.29 17.78
C VAL A 40 11.41 -4.62 17.18
N ALA A 41 11.12 -4.83 15.90
CA ALA A 41 11.40 -6.09 15.24
C ALA A 41 12.05 -5.89 13.87
N GLU A 42 12.99 -6.78 13.55
CA GLU A 42 13.56 -6.89 12.20
C GLU A 42 12.63 -7.71 11.31
N ILE A 43 12.31 -7.19 10.12
CA ILE A 43 11.58 -7.93 9.10
C ILE A 43 12.58 -8.87 8.41
N VAL A 44 12.42 -10.18 8.61
CA VAL A 44 13.30 -11.20 8.04
C VAL A 44 12.77 -11.79 6.73
N LYS A 45 11.45 -11.71 6.49
CA LYS A 45 10.81 -12.11 5.24
C LYS A 45 9.50 -11.37 5.00
N VAL A 46 9.17 -11.17 3.73
CA VAL A 46 7.91 -10.57 3.28
C VAL A 46 7.24 -11.56 2.32
N HIS A 47 5.98 -11.90 2.61
CA HIS A 47 5.13 -12.68 1.73
C HIS A 47 4.05 -11.77 1.15
N VAL A 48 3.84 -11.83 -0.16
CA VAL A 48 2.88 -11.00 -0.88
C VAL A 48 2.10 -11.87 -1.85
N ASP A 49 0.78 -11.70 -1.91
CA ASP A 49 -0.07 -12.36 -2.90
C ASP A 49 0.35 -11.92 -4.32
N GLU A 50 0.53 -12.88 -5.23
CA GLU A 50 0.94 -12.64 -6.62
C GLU A 50 0.02 -11.65 -7.34
N ASN A 51 -1.28 -11.64 -7.01
CA ASN A 51 -2.25 -10.69 -7.57
C ASN A 51 -1.97 -9.22 -7.21
N LEU A 52 -1.12 -8.97 -6.23
CA LEU A 52 -0.72 -7.62 -5.81
C LEU A 52 0.60 -7.16 -6.44
N VAL A 53 1.28 -8.00 -7.20
CA VAL A 53 2.60 -7.70 -7.79
C VAL A 53 2.44 -7.50 -9.28
N ASP A 54 2.92 -6.36 -9.80
CA ASP A 54 2.92 -6.07 -11.24
C ASP A 54 4.11 -6.77 -11.96
N GLU A 55 4.14 -6.71 -13.28
CA GLU A 55 5.18 -7.32 -14.13
C GLU A 55 6.60 -6.80 -13.83
N ASN A 56 6.73 -5.67 -13.13
CA ASN A 56 8.01 -5.07 -12.73
C ASN A 56 8.37 -5.40 -11.26
N GLY A 57 7.61 -6.25 -10.59
CA GLY A 57 7.81 -6.60 -9.18
C GLY A 57 7.33 -5.52 -8.19
N LYS A 58 6.53 -4.56 -8.63
CA LYS A 58 6.00 -3.50 -7.76
C LYS A 58 4.70 -3.94 -7.12
N ILE A 59 4.61 -3.76 -5.80
CA ILE A 59 3.42 -4.11 -5.01
C ILE A 59 2.35 -3.00 -5.12
N ASP A 60 1.12 -3.38 -5.44
CA ASP A 60 -0.06 -2.49 -5.38
C ASP A 60 -0.69 -2.51 -3.98
N PHE A 61 -0.15 -1.72 -3.08
CA PHE A 61 -0.68 -1.58 -1.72
C PHE A 61 -2.11 -1.01 -1.67
N ALA A 62 -2.56 -0.31 -2.71
CA ALA A 62 -3.93 0.18 -2.75
C ALA A 62 -4.95 -0.92 -3.06
N ALA A 63 -4.53 -1.95 -3.82
CA ALA A 63 -5.32 -3.15 -4.07
C ALA A 63 -5.32 -4.12 -2.89
N ALA A 64 -4.32 -4.07 -2.00
CA ALA A 64 -4.21 -4.94 -0.83
C ALA A 64 -5.31 -4.73 0.24
N GLY A 65 -6.20 -3.75 0.07
CA GLY A 65 -7.29 -3.51 1.02
C GLY A 65 -6.84 -3.00 2.38
N LEU A 66 -5.72 -2.26 2.42
CA LEU A 66 -5.18 -1.70 3.64
C LEU A 66 -6.19 -0.80 4.35
N MET A 67 -6.16 -0.79 5.68
CA MET A 67 -7.01 0.03 6.52
C MET A 67 -6.20 0.94 7.44
N ALA A 68 -6.80 2.05 7.84
CA ALA A 68 -6.29 2.94 8.87
C ALA A 68 -7.30 3.03 10.02
N TYR A 69 -6.80 2.92 11.27
CA TYR A 69 -7.59 3.19 12.46
C TYR A 69 -7.45 4.67 12.83
N VAL A 70 -8.55 5.37 12.88
CA VAL A 70 -8.58 6.80 13.22
C VAL A 70 -9.74 7.07 14.16
N HIS A 71 -9.44 7.54 15.38
CA HIS A 71 -10.40 8.00 16.36
C HIS A 71 -11.60 7.07 16.57
N GLY A 72 -11.34 5.79 16.86
CA GLY A 72 -12.38 4.79 17.16
C GLY A 72 -13.00 4.10 15.93
N ASN A 73 -12.63 4.47 14.72
CA ASN A 73 -13.16 3.90 13.49
C ASN A 73 -12.07 3.36 12.55
N TYR A 74 -12.41 2.34 11.75
CA TYR A 74 -11.57 1.80 10.70
C TYR A 74 -11.97 2.36 9.33
N TYR A 75 -11.00 2.81 8.55
CA TYR A 75 -11.19 3.39 7.22
C TYR A 75 -10.35 2.63 6.19
N GLY A 76 -10.95 2.26 5.07
CA GLY A 76 -10.21 1.73 3.92
C GLY A 76 -9.38 2.82 3.23
N ILE A 77 -8.22 2.45 2.71
CA ILE A 77 -7.37 3.35 1.92
C ILE A 77 -7.95 3.50 0.50
N LYS A 78 -8.09 4.74 0.04
CA LYS A 78 -8.56 5.01 -1.34
C LYS A 78 -7.51 4.59 -2.37
N LYS A 79 -7.96 4.04 -3.50
CA LYS A 79 -7.06 3.67 -4.62
C LYS A 79 -6.31 4.86 -5.23
N ASN A 80 -6.87 6.07 -5.16
CA ASN A 80 -6.24 7.26 -5.72
C ASN A 80 -5.31 7.91 -4.70
N PRO A 81 -4.00 8.02 -4.97
CA PRO A 81 -3.07 8.67 -4.07
C PRO A 81 -3.35 10.18 -4.00
N ILE A 82 -3.19 10.76 -2.82
CA ILE A 82 -3.30 12.21 -2.59
C ILE A 82 -2.16 12.95 -3.30
N GLY A 83 -0.99 12.32 -3.40
CA GLY A 83 0.19 12.89 -4.04
C GLY A 83 1.29 11.84 -4.22
N ARG A 84 2.35 12.24 -4.90
CA ARG A 84 3.57 11.43 -5.09
C ARG A 84 4.60 11.75 -4.01
N PHE A 85 5.68 10.98 -3.96
CA PHE A 85 6.83 11.25 -3.10
C PHE A 85 7.26 12.73 -3.19
N GLY A 86 7.46 13.38 -2.05
CA GLY A 86 7.79 14.80 -1.98
C GLY A 86 6.61 15.78 -2.10
N TYR A 87 5.35 15.29 -2.19
CA TYR A 87 4.16 16.14 -2.32
C TYR A 87 4.03 17.17 -1.19
N SER A 88 4.30 16.78 0.06
CA SER A 88 4.15 17.63 1.25
C SER A 88 5.15 18.81 1.30
N VAL A 89 6.32 18.64 0.69
CA VAL A 89 7.39 19.66 0.66
C VAL A 89 7.52 20.36 -0.71
N MET A 90 6.62 20.08 -1.62
CA MET A 90 6.65 20.59 -2.99
C MET A 90 6.32 22.08 -3.05
N LYS A 91 7.21 22.85 -3.68
CA LYS A 91 6.99 24.31 -3.90
C LYS A 91 5.73 24.55 -4.76
N PRO A 92 4.94 25.61 -4.47
CA PRO A 92 3.68 25.90 -5.18
C PRO A 92 3.84 25.98 -6.71
N ARG A 93 4.94 26.54 -7.20
CA ARG A 93 5.25 26.64 -8.65
C ARG A 93 5.40 25.25 -9.30
N THR A 94 6.12 24.35 -8.65
CA THR A 94 6.31 22.98 -9.12
C THR A 94 4.99 22.22 -9.13
N ARG A 95 4.17 22.36 -8.08
CA ARG A 95 2.84 21.76 -7.96
C ARG A 95 1.91 22.21 -9.09
N LYS A 96 1.86 23.51 -9.40
CA LYS A 96 1.05 24.02 -10.52
C LYS A 96 1.48 23.43 -11.87
N ARG A 97 2.79 23.34 -12.12
CA ARG A 97 3.34 22.76 -13.36
C ARG A 97 2.95 21.28 -13.52
N LEU A 98 3.13 20.48 -12.46
CA LEU A 98 2.81 19.05 -12.48
C LEU A 98 1.31 18.80 -12.65
N ASN A 99 0.45 19.57 -11.97
CA ASN A 99 -1.00 19.45 -12.13
C ASN A 99 -1.45 19.77 -13.57
N LYS A 100 -0.83 20.77 -14.21
CA LYS A 100 -1.09 21.10 -15.61
C LYS A 100 -0.71 19.95 -16.54
N GLN A 101 0.50 19.40 -16.38
CA GLN A 101 0.95 18.23 -17.16
C GLN A 101 0.03 17.02 -17.01
N GLN A 102 -0.35 16.67 -15.78
CA GLN A 102 -1.28 15.56 -15.54
C GLN A 102 -2.66 15.79 -16.17
N HIS A 103 -3.14 17.03 -16.14
CA HIS A 103 -4.40 17.36 -16.79
C HIS A 103 -4.31 17.18 -18.32
N GLU A 104 -3.25 17.67 -18.94
CA GLU A 104 -3.00 17.53 -20.38
C GLU A 104 -2.89 16.05 -20.80
N GLU A 105 -2.13 15.24 -20.04
CA GLU A 105 -2.01 13.79 -20.27
C GLU A 105 -3.37 13.08 -20.16
N ARG A 106 -4.19 13.44 -19.17
CA ARG A 106 -5.52 12.86 -18.98
C ARG A 106 -6.45 13.21 -20.12
N VAL A 107 -6.42 14.46 -20.58
CA VAL A 107 -7.20 14.91 -21.74
C VAL A 107 -6.77 14.18 -23.01
N ALA A 108 -5.47 14.03 -23.23
CA ALA A 108 -4.92 13.29 -24.37
C ALA A 108 -5.34 11.81 -24.37
N LYS A 109 -5.23 11.13 -23.20
CA LYS A 109 -5.68 9.74 -23.04
C LYS A 109 -7.18 9.58 -23.32
N ASN A 110 -8.01 10.50 -22.82
CA ASN A 110 -9.45 10.46 -23.04
C ASN A 110 -9.81 10.69 -24.51
N ARG A 111 -9.11 11.59 -25.21
CA ARG A 111 -9.28 11.79 -26.66
C ARG A 111 -8.92 10.53 -27.45
N ALA A 112 -7.76 9.91 -27.14
CA ALA A 112 -7.34 8.68 -27.79
C ALA A 112 -8.31 7.51 -27.55
N ALA A 113 -8.85 7.38 -26.33
CA ALA A 113 -9.85 6.36 -26.00
C ALA A 113 -11.18 6.56 -26.73
N ARG A 114 -11.62 7.83 -26.92
CA ARG A 114 -12.82 8.16 -27.71
C ARG A 114 -12.61 7.86 -29.19
N ALA A 115 -11.48 8.22 -29.78
CA ALA A 115 -11.15 7.95 -31.16
C ALA A 115 -11.15 6.43 -31.49
N LYS A 116 -10.68 5.59 -30.59
CA LYS A 116 -10.74 4.12 -30.72
C LYS A 116 -12.17 3.56 -30.65
N LYS A 117 -13.12 4.25 -30.01
CA LYS A 117 -14.53 3.81 -29.93
C LYS A 117 -15.36 4.23 -31.15
N THR A 118 -14.99 5.29 -31.82
CA THR A 118 -15.72 5.81 -33.01
C THR A 118 -15.19 5.26 -34.33
N GLY A 119 -14.08 4.52 -34.31
CA GLY A 119 -13.48 3.92 -35.51
C GLY A 119 -13.82 2.42 -35.73
N LYS A 120 -14.92 1.93 -35.11
CA LYS A 120 -15.42 0.55 -35.28
C LYS A 120 -16.80 0.58 -35.87
#